data_eb84ff17c047a7e00fc2dd2151433982
#
_entry.id   eb84ff17c047a7e00fc2dd2151433982
#
_cell.length_a   1.000
_cell.length_b   1.000
_cell.length_c   1.000
_cell.angle_alpha   90.00
_cell.angle_beta   90.00
_cell.angle_gamma   90.00
#
_symmetry.space_group_name_H-M   'P 1'
#
loop_
_entity.id
_entity.type
_entity.pdbx_description
1 polymer ?
#
loop_
_entity_poly.entity_id
_entity_poly.type
_entity_poly.pdbx_seq_one_letter_code
_entity_poly.pdbx_strand_id
1 'polypeptide(L)'
;MNISEHDIRSMVAEVVRGLGVGTASPASAAPVPAGSPTVSAGAGEGIFPDLESAIQAADKAFREYRETPVSVRKAMIRKIRDISVEYSERLAEMAVNETGFGNLCAKTTKNQLAARKTPGVEDVEAAAYTDEHGLTLIERAPYGVIGSIIPST
;
A
#
# COMPACT_ATOMS: atom_id res chain seq x y z
N MET A 1 0.37 36.50 7.85
CA MET A 1 1.77 36.09 8.09
C MET A 1 2.10 35.02 7.06
N ASN A 2 2.98 35.35 6.11
CA ASN A 2 3.48 34.36 5.14
C ASN A 2 4.70 33.68 5.76
N ILE A 3 4.58 32.40 6.07
CA ILE A 3 5.69 31.57 6.52
C ILE A 3 6.48 31.20 5.26
N SER A 4 7.78 31.52 5.22
CA SER A 4 8.63 31.20 4.08
C SER A 4 9.07 29.73 4.10
N GLU A 5 9.42 29.17 2.94
CA GLU A 5 9.94 27.79 2.85
C GLU A 5 11.21 27.61 3.70
N HIS A 6 11.99 28.67 3.86
CA HIS A 6 13.18 28.70 4.72
C HIS A 6 12.81 28.53 6.20
N ASP A 7 11.73 29.18 6.66
CA ASP A 7 11.27 29.08 8.05
C ASP A 7 10.77 27.67 8.37
N ILE A 8 10.10 27.02 7.41
CA ILE A 8 9.64 25.62 7.57
C ILE A 8 10.83 24.68 7.69
N ARG A 9 11.84 24.82 6.83
CA ARG A 9 13.07 24.00 6.91
C ARG A 9 13.83 24.19 8.21
N SER A 10 13.89 25.43 8.73
CA SER A 10 14.53 25.73 10.01
C SER A 10 13.78 25.09 11.18
N MET A 11 12.45 25.17 11.20
CA MET A 11 11.64 24.52 12.24
C MET A 11 11.76 23.00 12.20
N VAL A 12 11.76 22.37 11.03
CA VAL A 12 11.96 20.92 10.90
C VAL A 12 13.34 20.50 11.39
N ALA A 13 14.39 21.26 11.05
CA ALA A 13 15.75 20.98 11.52
C ALA A 13 15.90 21.10 13.05
N GLU A 14 15.16 22.04 13.67
CA GLU A 14 15.16 22.22 15.10
C GLU A 14 14.43 21.09 15.84
N VAL A 15 13.28 20.65 15.32
CA VAL A 15 12.53 19.50 15.84
C VAL A 15 13.36 18.21 15.75
N VAL A 16 14.03 17.96 14.63
CA VAL A 16 14.88 16.77 14.45
C VAL A 16 16.06 16.80 15.43
N ARG A 17 16.65 17.97 15.70
CA ARG A 17 17.72 18.15 16.67
C ARG A 17 17.24 17.93 18.10
N GLY A 18 16.02 18.40 18.43
CA GLY A 18 15.37 18.24 19.72
C GLY A 18 14.96 16.80 20.06
N LEU A 19 14.72 15.97 19.04
CA LEU A 19 14.41 14.54 19.21
C LEU A 19 15.62 13.64 19.49
N GLY A 20 16.84 14.20 19.59
CA GLY A 20 18.02 13.45 19.97
C GLY A 20 18.44 12.38 18.94
N VAL A 21 17.97 12.49 17.71
CA VAL A 21 18.44 11.66 16.60
C VAL A 21 19.83 12.18 16.23
N GLY A 22 20.86 11.67 16.93
CA GLY A 22 22.25 11.96 16.63
C GLY A 22 22.51 11.63 15.17
N THR A 23 23.18 12.56 14.47
CA THR A 23 23.77 12.30 13.17
C THR A 23 24.81 11.19 13.34
N ALA A 24 24.35 9.93 13.23
CA ALA A 24 25.26 8.82 13.08
C ALA A 24 26.01 9.04 11.75
N SER A 25 27.29 9.33 11.87
CA SER A 25 28.26 9.23 10.77
C SER A 25 28.05 7.88 10.09
N PRO A 26 28.17 7.76 8.76
CA PRO A 26 28.01 6.49 8.08
C PRO A 26 29.10 5.54 8.57
N ALA A 27 28.79 4.76 9.61
CA ALA A 27 29.59 3.63 9.99
C ALA A 27 29.55 2.64 8.82
N SER A 28 30.75 2.26 8.38
CA SER A 28 31.01 1.23 7.38
C SER A 28 30.03 0.09 7.51
N ALA A 29 29.17 -0.07 6.51
CA ALA A 29 28.23 -1.17 6.44
C ALA A 29 29.01 -2.49 6.46
N ALA A 30 28.81 -3.29 7.50
CA ALA A 30 29.22 -4.66 7.49
C ALA A 30 28.61 -5.39 6.28
N PRO A 31 29.33 -6.30 5.62
CA PRO A 31 28.78 -7.01 4.47
C PRO A 31 27.54 -7.79 4.89
N VAL A 32 26.42 -7.43 4.30
CA VAL A 32 25.16 -8.18 4.41
C VAL A 32 25.43 -9.58 3.84
N PRO A 33 25.11 -10.68 4.54
CA PRO A 33 25.33 -12.01 4.01
C PRO A 33 24.57 -12.15 2.69
N ALA A 34 25.30 -12.47 1.63
CA ALA A 34 24.77 -12.75 0.30
C ALA A 34 23.94 -14.03 0.36
N GLY A 35 22.63 -13.88 0.52
CA GLY A 35 21.67 -14.96 0.66
C GLY A 35 20.23 -14.50 0.51
N SER A 36 19.99 -13.35 -0.13
CA SER A 36 18.62 -13.01 -0.56
C SER A 36 18.21 -13.99 -1.66
N PRO A 37 17.07 -14.67 -1.54
CA PRO A 37 16.56 -15.46 -2.65
C PRO A 37 16.40 -14.53 -3.84
N THR A 38 17.16 -14.78 -4.91
CA THR A 38 16.93 -14.16 -6.21
C THR A 38 15.56 -14.60 -6.67
N VAL A 39 14.54 -13.78 -6.44
CA VAL A 39 13.22 -13.99 -7.03
C VAL A 39 13.42 -13.84 -8.53
N SER A 40 13.39 -14.96 -9.26
CA SER A 40 13.38 -14.96 -10.71
C SER A 40 12.16 -14.15 -11.15
N ALA A 41 12.41 -12.99 -11.76
CA ALA A 41 11.35 -12.16 -12.31
C ALA A 41 10.64 -12.95 -13.42
N GLY A 42 9.51 -13.58 -13.07
CA GLY A 42 8.60 -14.17 -14.05
C GLY A 42 7.95 -13.05 -14.84
N ALA A 43 8.18 -12.99 -16.15
CA ALA A 43 7.52 -12.02 -17.00
C ALA A 43 6.00 -12.26 -16.97
N GLY A 44 5.23 -11.29 -16.46
CA GLY A 44 3.77 -11.30 -16.53
C GLY A 44 3.02 -11.37 -15.19
N GLU A 45 3.71 -11.51 -14.05
CA GLU A 45 3.08 -11.68 -12.73
C GLU A 45 3.16 -10.44 -11.81
N GLY A 46 3.41 -9.25 -12.36
CA GLY A 46 3.54 -8.02 -11.56
C GLY A 46 4.89 -7.90 -10.83
N ILE A 47 5.87 -8.76 -11.16
CA ILE A 47 7.23 -8.71 -10.62
C ILE A 47 8.15 -8.10 -11.68
N PHE A 48 8.88 -7.05 -11.31
CA PHE A 48 9.73 -6.30 -12.22
C PHE A 48 11.19 -6.35 -11.77
N PRO A 49 12.16 -6.27 -12.71
CA PRO A 49 13.59 -6.36 -12.40
C PRO A 49 14.11 -5.15 -11.63
N ASP A 50 13.47 -4.01 -11.76
CA ASP A 50 13.86 -2.74 -11.13
C ASP A 50 12.64 -1.86 -10.80
N LEU A 51 12.88 -0.88 -9.94
CA LEU A 51 11.85 0.03 -9.46
C LEU A 51 11.26 0.90 -10.58
N GLU A 52 12.08 1.34 -11.52
CA GLU A 52 11.64 2.21 -12.62
C GLU A 52 10.65 1.49 -13.53
N SER A 53 10.95 0.25 -13.92
CA SER A 53 10.05 -0.60 -14.70
C SER A 53 8.71 -0.86 -13.97
N ALA A 54 8.76 -1.05 -12.65
CA ALA A 54 7.55 -1.23 -11.84
C ALA A 54 6.69 0.04 -11.82
N ILE A 55 7.31 1.21 -11.65
CA ILE A 55 6.60 2.51 -11.66
C ILE A 55 5.96 2.79 -13.02
N GLN A 56 6.67 2.55 -14.11
CA GLN A 56 6.15 2.75 -15.47
C GLN A 56 4.96 1.82 -15.75
N ALA A 57 5.04 0.56 -15.35
CA ALA A 57 3.94 -0.39 -15.48
C ALA A 57 2.72 0.02 -14.64
N ALA A 58 2.95 0.50 -13.42
CA ALA A 58 1.89 0.98 -12.53
C ALA A 58 1.22 2.25 -13.08
N ASP A 59 1.98 3.20 -13.65
CA ASP A 59 1.42 4.41 -14.28
C ASP A 59 0.57 4.06 -15.51
N LYS A 60 1.03 3.14 -16.34
CA LYS A 60 0.25 2.65 -17.46
C LYS A 60 -1.06 1.99 -16.98
N ALA A 61 -0.98 1.10 -16.01
CA ALA A 61 -2.14 0.43 -15.44
C ALA A 61 -3.11 1.44 -14.78
N PHE A 62 -2.59 2.48 -14.12
CA PHE A 62 -3.41 3.54 -13.55
C PHE A 62 -4.22 4.28 -14.63
N ARG A 63 -3.60 4.65 -15.75
CA ARG A 63 -4.29 5.33 -16.87
C ARG A 63 -5.41 4.48 -17.45
N GLU A 64 -5.18 3.18 -17.65
CA GLU A 64 -6.18 2.24 -18.15
C GLU A 64 -7.30 2.02 -17.10
N TYR A 65 -6.94 1.84 -15.84
CA TYR A 65 -7.89 1.62 -14.75
C TYR A 65 -8.78 2.83 -14.48
N ARG A 66 -8.28 4.04 -14.66
CA ARG A 66 -9.03 5.28 -14.48
C ARG A 66 -10.26 5.33 -15.36
N GLU A 67 -10.18 4.82 -16.58
CA GLU A 67 -11.29 4.77 -17.56
C GLU A 67 -12.24 3.57 -17.33
N THR A 68 -11.91 2.68 -16.36
CA THR A 68 -12.70 1.48 -16.08
C THR A 68 -13.99 1.84 -15.33
N PRO A 69 -15.16 1.40 -15.81
CA PRO A 69 -16.45 1.64 -15.15
C PRO A 69 -16.48 1.10 -13.70
N VAL A 70 -17.19 1.80 -12.81
CA VAL A 70 -17.33 1.41 -11.40
C VAL A 70 -17.91 0.00 -11.23
N SER A 71 -18.83 -0.41 -12.11
CA SER A 71 -19.41 -1.76 -12.11
C SER A 71 -18.35 -2.85 -12.32
N VAL A 72 -17.39 -2.60 -13.23
CA VAL A 72 -16.27 -3.51 -13.47
C VAL A 72 -15.32 -3.54 -12.27
N ARG A 73 -15.02 -2.38 -11.67
CA ARG A 73 -14.22 -2.31 -10.44
C ARG A 73 -14.86 -3.08 -9.29
N LYS A 74 -16.20 -2.99 -9.12
CA LYS A 74 -16.95 -3.80 -8.15
C LYS A 74 -16.78 -5.30 -8.39
N ALA A 75 -16.84 -5.74 -9.64
CA ALA A 75 -16.63 -7.14 -9.99
C ALA A 75 -15.19 -7.60 -9.72
N MET A 76 -14.19 -6.77 -10.03
CA MET A 76 -12.77 -7.04 -9.74
C MET A 76 -12.52 -7.19 -8.24
N ILE A 77 -13.00 -6.26 -7.41
CA ILE A 77 -12.84 -6.32 -5.95
C ILE A 77 -13.53 -7.55 -5.36
N ARG A 78 -14.72 -7.90 -5.86
CA ARG A 78 -15.41 -9.14 -5.44
C ARG A 78 -14.54 -10.36 -5.73
N LYS A 79 -14.00 -10.46 -6.94
CA LYS A 79 -13.13 -11.58 -7.32
C LYS A 79 -11.86 -11.65 -6.47
N ILE A 80 -11.25 -10.51 -6.15
CA ILE A 80 -10.08 -10.44 -5.25
C ILE A 80 -10.44 -10.97 -3.86
N ARG A 81 -11.60 -10.56 -3.30
CA ARG A 81 -12.08 -11.02 -2.00
C ARG A 81 -12.31 -12.53 -2.00
N ASP A 82 -12.96 -13.08 -3.03
CA ASP A 82 -13.24 -14.51 -3.16
C ASP A 82 -11.95 -15.33 -3.19
N ILE A 83 -10.98 -14.95 -4.02
CA ILE A 83 -9.67 -15.59 -4.10
C ILE A 83 -8.91 -15.46 -2.77
N SER A 84 -8.93 -14.30 -2.13
CA SER A 84 -8.24 -14.08 -0.84
C SER A 84 -8.81 -14.95 0.27
N VAL A 85 -10.13 -15.20 0.27
CA VAL A 85 -10.77 -16.13 1.22
C VAL A 85 -10.40 -17.57 0.89
N GLU A 86 -10.45 -17.97 -0.37
CA GLU A 86 -10.09 -19.32 -0.85
C GLU A 86 -8.66 -19.68 -0.45
N TYR A 87 -7.71 -18.78 -0.64
CA TYR A 87 -6.30 -19.02 -0.34
C TYR A 87 -5.88 -18.66 1.10
N SER A 88 -6.81 -18.25 1.97
CA SER A 88 -6.51 -17.73 3.30
C SER A 88 -5.72 -18.70 4.20
N GLU A 89 -6.02 -19.98 4.16
CA GLU A 89 -5.34 -21.02 4.94
C GLU A 89 -3.93 -21.28 4.39
N ARG A 90 -3.80 -21.46 3.07
CA ARG A 90 -2.50 -21.68 2.42
C ARG A 90 -1.55 -20.52 2.65
N LEU A 91 -2.02 -19.28 2.53
CA LEU A 91 -1.21 -18.08 2.81
C LEU A 91 -0.81 -17.98 4.29
N ALA A 92 -1.69 -18.40 5.21
CA ALA A 92 -1.38 -18.46 6.63
C ALA A 92 -0.30 -19.52 6.93
N GLU A 93 -0.38 -20.70 6.32
CA GLU A 93 0.62 -21.74 6.44
C GLU A 93 1.99 -21.29 5.93
N MET A 94 2.05 -20.70 4.73
CA MET A 94 3.28 -20.13 4.17
C MET A 94 3.89 -19.09 5.10
N ALA A 95 3.08 -18.17 5.64
CA ALA A 95 3.55 -17.13 6.53
C ALA A 95 4.07 -17.66 7.88
N VAL A 96 3.44 -18.70 8.46
CA VAL A 96 3.95 -19.34 9.68
C VAL A 96 5.26 -20.07 9.41
N ASN A 97 5.35 -20.80 8.31
CA ASN A 97 6.56 -21.55 7.94
C ASN A 97 7.74 -20.64 7.64
N GLU A 98 7.50 -19.49 6.98
CA GLU A 98 8.54 -18.52 6.64
C GLU A 98 9.03 -17.74 7.88
N THR A 99 8.12 -17.27 8.72
CA THR A 99 8.45 -16.32 9.79
C THR A 99 8.60 -16.96 11.16
N GLY A 100 8.01 -18.14 11.39
CA GLY A 100 7.90 -18.78 12.71
C GLY A 100 6.97 -18.03 13.68
N PHE A 101 6.23 -17.00 13.22
CA PHE A 101 5.37 -16.18 14.08
C PHE A 101 3.90 -16.55 13.97
N GLY A 102 3.23 -16.59 15.14
CA GLY A 102 1.80 -16.86 15.25
C GLY A 102 1.46 -18.33 15.07
N ASN A 103 0.17 -18.60 14.81
CA ASN A 103 -0.32 -19.95 14.54
C ASN A 103 -1.25 -19.94 13.32
N LEU A 104 -1.41 -21.10 12.71
CA LEU A 104 -2.19 -21.28 11.48
C LEU A 104 -3.64 -20.79 11.63
N CYS A 105 -4.32 -21.19 12.70
CA CYS A 105 -5.73 -20.85 12.93
C CYS A 105 -5.95 -19.33 13.04
N ALA A 106 -5.15 -18.64 13.86
CA ALA A 106 -5.25 -17.18 14.04
C ALA A 106 -4.91 -16.44 12.75
N LYS A 107 -3.86 -16.86 12.01
CA LYS A 107 -3.49 -16.22 10.74
C LYS A 107 -4.53 -16.46 9.65
N THR A 108 -5.11 -17.63 9.56
CA THR A 108 -6.22 -17.93 8.64
C THR A 108 -7.42 -17.03 8.94
N THR A 109 -7.82 -16.92 10.21
CA THR A 109 -8.92 -16.05 10.63
C THR A 109 -8.62 -14.58 10.30
N LYS A 110 -7.39 -14.12 10.55
CA LYS A 110 -6.95 -12.76 10.20
C LYS A 110 -7.03 -12.51 8.69
N ASN A 111 -6.55 -13.44 7.86
CA ASN A 111 -6.59 -13.33 6.41
C ASN A 111 -8.04 -13.25 5.89
N GLN A 112 -8.94 -14.09 6.40
CA GLN A 112 -10.36 -14.05 6.06
C GLN A 112 -11.04 -12.75 6.51
N LEU A 113 -10.70 -12.25 7.70
CA LEU A 113 -11.21 -10.97 8.19
C LEU A 113 -10.75 -9.83 7.29
N ALA A 114 -9.47 -9.77 6.95
CA ALA A 114 -8.91 -8.77 6.05
C ALA A 114 -9.60 -8.81 4.67
N ALA A 115 -9.75 -9.99 4.08
CA ALA A 115 -10.39 -10.16 2.79
C ALA A 115 -11.85 -9.65 2.77
N ARG A 116 -12.61 -9.91 3.84
CA ARG A 116 -14.03 -9.59 3.92
C ARG A 116 -14.33 -8.18 4.38
N LYS A 117 -13.45 -7.58 5.22
CA LYS A 117 -13.72 -6.30 5.91
C LYS A 117 -12.90 -5.14 5.38
N THR A 118 -11.88 -5.38 4.55
CA THR A 118 -11.16 -4.27 3.90
C THR A 118 -12.12 -3.50 3.00
N PRO A 119 -12.22 -2.18 3.17
CA PRO A 119 -13.05 -1.31 2.34
C PRO A 119 -12.77 -1.50 0.85
N GLY A 120 -13.81 -1.38 0.04
CA GLY A 120 -13.73 -1.52 -1.41
C GLY A 120 -14.40 -0.35 -2.12
N VAL A 121 -14.94 -0.63 -3.29
CA VAL A 121 -15.60 0.39 -4.14
C VAL A 121 -16.83 1.02 -3.45
N GLU A 122 -17.40 0.36 -2.47
CA GLU A 122 -18.49 0.88 -1.64
C GLU A 122 -18.11 2.16 -0.88
N ASP A 123 -16.83 2.37 -0.56
CA ASP A 123 -16.35 3.54 0.17
C ASP A 123 -15.99 4.75 -0.73
N VAL A 124 -16.14 4.61 -2.06
CA VAL A 124 -15.93 5.72 -3.00
C VAL A 124 -17.24 6.33 -3.49
N GLU A 125 -18.35 6.06 -2.81
CA GLU A 125 -19.64 6.67 -3.13
C GLU A 125 -19.59 8.18 -2.90
N ALA A 126 -20.21 8.94 -3.82
CA ALA A 126 -20.32 10.39 -3.70
C ALA A 126 -21.29 10.75 -2.56
N ALA A 127 -20.93 11.76 -1.79
CA ALA A 127 -21.80 12.34 -0.75
C ALA A 127 -22.32 13.71 -1.19
N ALA A 128 -23.62 13.92 -1.07
CA ALA A 128 -24.27 15.19 -1.36
C ALA A 128 -24.89 15.78 -0.09
N TYR A 129 -24.64 17.05 0.14
CA TYR A 129 -25.22 17.84 1.24
C TYR A 129 -25.98 19.01 0.66
N THR A 130 -27.20 19.24 1.13
CA THR A 130 -28.06 20.35 0.68
C THR A 130 -28.59 21.11 1.88
N ASP A 131 -28.68 22.44 1.76
CA ASP A 131 -29.38 23.32 2.66
C ASP A 131 -29.98 24.50 1.88
N GLU A 132 -30.50 25.52 2.57
CA GLU A 132 -31.07 26.72 1.94
C GLU A 132 -30.05 27.59 1.20
N HIS A 133 -28.74 27.29 1.36
CA HIS A 133 -27.64 28.05 0.74
C HIS A 133 -27.07 27.33 -0.50
N GLY A 134 -27.43 26.05 -0.73
CA GLY A 134 -27.00 25.35 -1.93
C GLY A 134 -26.80 23.86 -1.83
N LEU A 135 -25.98 23.35 -2.76
CA LEU A 135 -25.60 21.95 -2.88
C LEU A 135 -24.08 21.80 -2.83
N THR A 136 -23.60 20.94 -1.95
CA THR A 136 -22.19 20.48 -1.94
C THR A 136 -22.13 19.03 -2.33
N LEU A 137 -21.37 18.70 -3.38
CA LEU A 137 -21.09 17.34 -3.82
C LEU A 137 -19.62 17.00 -3.49
N ILE A 138 -19.40 15.90 -2.81
CA ILE A 138 -18.06 15.39 -2.49
C ILE A 138 -17.84 14.09 -3.25
N GLU A 139 -16.82 14.08 -4.11
CA GLU A 139 -16.39 12.90 -4.85
C GLU A 139 -14.93 12.57 -4.52
N ARG A 140 -14.57 11.29 -4.61
CA ARG A 140 -13.20 10.82 -4.38
C ARG A 140 -12.38 10.92 -5.66
N ALA A 141 -11.25 11.62 -5.60
CA ALA A 141 -10.27 11.65 -6.68
C ALA A 141 -9.24 10.52 -6.53
N PRO A 142 -8.72 9.96 -7.64
CA PRO A 142 -7.68 8.93 -7.58
C PRO A 142 -6.33 9.53 -7.15
N TYR A 143 -5.56 8.76 -6.38
CA TYR A 143 -4.19 9.15 -5.99
C TYR A 143 -3.15 8.90 -7.08
N GLY A 144 -3.40 7.96 -7.99
CA GLY A 144 -2.44 7.54 -8.99
C GLY A 144 -1.61 6.33 -8.55
N VAL A 145 -0.32 6.36 -8.86
CA VAL A 145 0.62 5.30 -8.45
C VAL A 145 0.93 5.42 -6.96
N ILE A 146 0.86 4.32 -6.25
CA ILE A 146 1.10 4.25 -4.81
C ILE A 146 2.27 3.31 -4.54
N GLY A 147 3.26 3.80 -3.78
CA GLY A 147 4.32 2.97 -3.21
C GLY A 147 3.86 2.39 -1.87
N SER A 148 4.03 1.08 -1.68
CA SER A 148 3.69 0.41 -0.43
C SER A 148 4.85 -0.46 0.05
N ILE A 149 5.25 -0.28 1.31
CA ILE A 149 6.24 -1.12 1.98
C ILE A 149 5.50 -2.00 2.98
N ILE A 150 5.62 -3.30 2.82
CA ILE A 150 4.88 -4.28 3.62
C ILE A 150 5.85 -5.00 4.55
N PRO A 151 5.58 -5.06 5.88
CA PRO A 151 6.41 -5.81 6.81
C PRO A 151 6.18 -7.32 6.65
N SER A 152 7.20 -8.10 7.01
CA SER A 152 7.14 -9.57 7.08
C SER A 152 6.63 -10.04 8.45
N THR A 153 5.35 -9.92 8.72
CA THR A 153 4.74 -10.32 10.01
C THR A 153 3.57 -11.25 9.82
#